data_b79386f127416f9d3f6f618908aab31a
#
_entry.id   b79386f127416f9d3f6f618908aab31a
#
_cell.length_a   1.000
_cell.length_b   1.000
_cell.length_c   1.000
_cell.angle_alpha   90.00
_cell.angle_beta   90.00
_cell.angle_gamma   90.00
#
_symmetry.space_group_name_H-M   'P 1'
#
loop_
_entity.id
_entity.type
_entity.pdbx_description
1 polymer ?
#
loop_
_entity_poly.entity_id
_entity_poly.type
_entity_poly.pdbx_seq_one_letter_code
_entity_poly.pdbx_strand_id
1 'polypeptide(L)'
;DEARKFIEWATSKDYINMIGEKEGWVTIPPGTRKSTYANEAYLAAAPFAIPTLKGIESASLVDNTAVEKPYVGINFAIIPEMQAINNYLGQQIAAALTGKMTVAEALDSAAENSDKIMKKAGYIK
;
A
#
# COMPACT_ATOMS: atom_id res chain seq x y z
N ASP A 1 -6.79 14.98 -29.88
CA ASP A 1 -6.35 15.12 -28.52
C ASP A 1 -5.39 13.99 -28.15
N GLU A 2 -4.08 14.26 -28.37
CA GLU A 2 -3.04 13.23 -28.26
C GLU A 2 -2.82 12.77 -26.82
N ALA A 3 -2.99 13.64 -25.84
CA ALA A 3 -2.88 13.27 -24.43
C ALA A 3 -3.95 12.25 -24.01
N ARG A 4 -5.16 12.41 -24.51
CA ARG A 4 -6.25 11.46 -24.27
C ARG A 4 -5.95 10.10 -24.90
N LYS A 5 -5.49 10.08 -26.15
CA LYS A 5 -5.10 8.84 -26.83
C LYS A 5 -3.98 8.11 -26.10
N PHE A 6 -3.00 8.86 -25.59
CA PHE A 6 -1.91 8.28 -24.79
C PHE A 6 -2.45 7.64 -23.49
N ILE A 7 -3.32 8.33 -22.76
CA ILE A 7 -3.91 7.80 -21.52
C ILE A 7 -4.74 6.54 -21.82
N GLU A 8 -5.58 6.57 -22.85
CA GLU A 8 -6.40 5.42 -23.26
C GLU A 8 -5.53 4.22 -23.62
N TRP A 9 -4.44 4.44 -24.36
CA TRP A 9 -3.48 3.39 -24.71
C TRP A 9 -2.71 2.89 -23.48
N ALA A 10 -2.12 3.77 -22.68
CA ALA A 10 -1.30 3.42 -21.52
C ALA A 10 -2.08 2.70 -20.41
N THR A 11 -3.40 2.79 -20.42
CA THR A 11 -4.29 2.06 -19.50
C THR A 11 -5.01 0.89 -20.16
N SER A 12 -4.71 0.58 -21.44
CA SER A 12 -5.36 -0.49 -22.20
C SER A 12 -4.88 -1.89 -21.77
N LYS A 13 -5.68 -2.90 -22.11
CA LYS A 13 -5.25 -4.30 -21.94
C LYS A 13 -4.04 -4.64 -22.81
N ASP A 14 -3.97 -4.07 -24.01
CA ASP A 14 -2.90 -4.32 -24.96
C ASP A 14 -1.56 -3.80 -24.42
N TYR A 15 -1.56 -2.60 -23.81
CA TYR A 15 -0.37 -2.08 -23.16
C TYR A 15 0.07 -2.97 -21.99
N ILE A 16 -0.86 -3.40 -21.14
CA ILE A 16 -0.56 -4.27 -19.99
C ILE A 16 0.04 -5.59 -20.47
N ASN A 17 -0.57 -6.23 -21.47
CA ASN A 17 -0.06 -7.48 -22.03
C ASN A 17 1.32 -7.29 -22.66
N MET A 18 1.51 -6.22 -23.42
CA MET A 18 2.82 -5.89 -24.02
C MET A 18 3.92 -5.75 -22.97
N ILE A 19 3.65 -5.05 -21.85
CA ILE A 19 4.62 -4.93 -20.74
C ILE A 19 4.87 -6.29 -20.10
N GLY A 20 3.82 -7.06 -19.80
CA GLY A 20 3.95 -8.39 -19.20
C GLY A 20 4.81 -9.35 -20.05
N GLU A 21 4.65 -9.32 -21.37
CA GLU A 21 5.41 -10.14 -22.30
C GLU A 21 6.87 -9.67 -22.48
N LYS A 22 7.12 -8.36 -22.49
CA LYS A 22 8.46 -7.79 -22.75
C LYS A 22 9.31 -7.65 -21.47
N GLU A 23 8.72 -7.18 -20.38
CA GLU A 23 9.43 -6.81 -19.15
C GLU A 23 9.21 -7.83 -18.03
N GLY A 24 8.31 -8.78 -18.25
CA GLY A 24 7.92 -9.79 -17.26
C GLY A 24 6.67 -9.41 -16.47
N TRP A 25 5.81 -10.39 -16.25
CA TRP A 25 4.49 -10.20 -15.64
C TRP A 25 4.52 -9.64 -14.20
N VAL A 26 5.60 -9.89 -13.44
CA VAL A 26 5.76 -9.36 -12.08
C VAL A 26 5.91 -7.83 -12.05
N THR A 27 6.30 -7.20 -13.17
CA THR A 27 6.49 -5.76 -13.27
C THR A 27 5.19 -4.99 -13.50
N ILE A 28 4.10 -5.70 -13.79
CA ILE A 28 2.79 -5.08 -14.02
C ILE A 28 2.30 -4.42 -12.72
N PRO A 29 2.00 -3.11 -12.75
CA PRO A 29 1.47 -2.43 -11.56
C PRO A 29 0.09 -2.98 -11.22
N PRO A 30 -0.14 -3.38 -9.96
CA PRO A 30 -1.44 -3.85 -9.52
C PRO A 30 -2.47 -2.71 -9.50
N GLY A 31 -3.75 -3.04 -9.62
CA GLY A 31 -4.85 -2.10 -9.38
C GLY A 31 -5.44 -1.42 -10.60
N THR A 32 -4.86 -1.55 -11.80
CA THR A 32 -5.34 -0.82 -12.97
C THR A 32 -6.62 -1.42 -13.58
N ARG A 33 -6.70 -2.76 -13.67
CA ARG A 33 -7.83 -3.46 -14.30
C ARG A 33 -8.09 -4.81 -13.66
N LYS A 34 -9.36 -5.16 -13.44
CA LYS A 34 -9.75 -6.50 -12.96
C LYS A 34 -9.31 -7.63 -13.90
N SER A 35 -9.28 -7.37 -15.20
CA SER A 35 -8.81 -8.36 -16.18
C SER A 35 -7.35 -8.75 -16.02
N THR A 36 -6.51 -7.91 -15.43
CA THR A 36 -5.12 -8.26 -15.11
C THR A 36 -5.06 -9.38 -14.08
N TYR A 37 -5.92 -9.34 -13.07
CA TYR A 37 -6.01 -10.37 -12.04
C TYR A 37 -6.69 -11.68 -12.50
N ALA A 38 -7.23 -11.70 -13.71
CA ALA A 38 -7.74 -12.91 -14.37
C ALA A 38 -6.73 -13.52 -15.35
N ASN A 39 -5.57 -12.89 -15.54
CA ASN A 39 -4.52 -13.37 -16.44
C ASN A 39 -3.67 -14.43 -15.73
N GLU A 40 -3.64 -15.66 -16.27
CA GLU A 40 -2.93 -16.80 -15.69
C GLU A 40 -1.42 -16.56 -15.57
N ALA A 41 -0.81 -15.93 -16.58
CA ALA A 41 0.63 -15.62 -16.56
C ALA A 41 0.98 -14.60 -15.47
N TYR A 42 0.11 -13.59 -15.26
CA TYR A 42 0.27 -12.65 -14.16
C TYR A 42 0.12 -13.34 -12.80
N LEU A 43 -0.90 -14.16 -12.61
CA LEU A 43 -1.12 -14.88 -11.36
C LEU A 43 0.03 -15.85 -11.01
N ALA A 44 0.59 -16.50 -12.03
CA ALA A 44 1.74 -17.39 -11.84
C ALA A 44 3.01 -16.62 -11.43
N ALA A 45 3.24 -15.43 -11.99
CA ALA A 45 4.41 -14.60 -11.71
C ALA A 45 4.28 -13.77 -10.43
N ALA A 46 3.04 -13.43 -10.00
CA ALA A 46 2.74 -12.52 -8.91
C ALA A 46 1.86 -13.16 -7.83
N PRO A 47 2.40 -13.97 -6.92
CA PRO A 47 1.63 -14.61 -5.83
C PRO A 47 0.85 -13.64 -4.95
N PHE A 48 1.28 -12.37 -4.90
CA PHE A 48 0.62 -11.29 -4.18
C PHE A 48 -0.63 -10.73 -4.89
N ALA A 49 -0.88 -11.08 -6.15
CA ALA A 49 -1.96 -10.47 -6.95
C ALA A 49 -3.35 -10.66 -6.32
N ILE A 50 -3.70 -11.87 -5.89
CA ILE A 50 -5.01 -12.13 -5.29
C ILE A 50 -5.19 -11.44 -3.93
N PRO A 51 -4.23 -11.50 -2.97
CA PRO A 51 -4.31 -10.68 -1.77
C PRO A 51 -4.46 -9.18 -2.06
N THR A 52 -3.74 -8.65 -3.05
CA THR A 52 -3.84 -7.24 -3.46
C THR A 52 -5.23 -6.90 -3.99
N LEU A 53 -5.79 -7.72 -4.88
CA LEU A 53 -7.16 -7.52 -5.38
C LEU A 53 -8.19 -7.51 -4.24
N LYS A 54 -8.10 -8.46 -3.32
CA LYS A 54 -8.98 -8.52 -2.14
C LYS A 54 -8.84 -7.27 -1.27
N GLY A 55 -7.62 -6.78 -1.05
CA GLY A 55 -7.35 -5.54 -0.33
C GLY A 55 -8.00 -4.33 -1.01
N ILE A 56 -7.88 -4.22 -2.34
CA ILE A 56 -8.50 -3.15 -3.12
C ILE A 56 -10.04 -3.22 -3.06
N GLU A 57 -10.61 -4.42 -3.23
CA GLU A 57 -12.07 -4.61 -3.25
C GLU A 57 -12.70 -4.45 -1.86
N SER A 58 -11.97 -4.72 -0.79
CA SER A 58 -12.43 -4.50 0.59
C SER A 58 -12.23 -3.07 1.09
N ALA A 59 -11.58 -2.20 0.32
CA ALA A 59 -11.34 -0.83 0.74
C ALA A 59 -12.66 -0.07 0.93
N SER A 60 -12.82 0.54 2.09
CA SER A 60 -14.00 1.30 2.47
C SER A 60 -13.60 2.62 3.13
N LEU A 61 -14.31 3.70 2.82
CA LEU A 61 -14.12 4.99 3.49
C LEU A 61 -14.90 5.05 4.84
N VAL A 62 -15.90 4.19 5.00
CA VAL A 62 -16.75 4.15 6.20
C VAL A 62 -16.20 3.16 7.21
N ASP A 63 -15.83 1.96 6.73
CA ASP A 63 -15.35 0.84 7.53
C ASP A 63 -13.96 0.41 7.01
N ASN A 64 -12.96 1.23 7.29
CA ASN A 64 -11.59 1.06 6.78
C ASN A 64 -10.58 0.64 7.87
N THR A 65 -11.05 0.28 9.05
CA THR A 65 -10.22 -0.17 10.18
C THR A 65 -10.76 -1.46 10.79
N ALA A 66 -9.88 -2.25 11.42
CA ALA A 66 -10.26 -3.45 12.16
C ALA A 66 -11.07 -3.14 13.44
N VAL A 67 -10.97 -1.91 13.95
CA VAL A 67 -11.69 -1.42 15.11
C VAL A 67 -12.53 -0.22 14.70
N GLU A 68 -13.77 -0.14 15.22
CA GLU A 68 -14.64 0.99 14.96
C GLU A 68 -13.97 2.31 15.38
N LYS A 69 -14.14 3.34 14.57
CA LYS A 69 -13.56 4.66 14.79
C LYS A 69 -14.62 5.76 14.73
N PRO A 70 -14.43 6.86 15.46
CA PRO A 70 -15.43 7.93 15.54
C PRO A 70 -15.41 8.89 14.33
N TYR A 71 -14.79 8.53 13.21
CA TYR A 71 -14.71 9.35 12.03
C TYR A 71 -14.80 8.50 10.75
N VAL A 72 -15.21 9.12 9.66
CA VAL A 72 -15.24 8.55 8.30
C VAL A 72 -14.07 9.11 7.50
N GLY A 73 -13.46 8.30 6.67
CA GLY A 73 -12.37 8.70 5.79
C GLY A 73 -11.20 7.72 5.79
N ILE A 74 -10.06 8.16 5.27
CA ILE A 74 -8.86 7.35 5.17
C ILE A 74 -8.10 7.27 6.50
N ASN A 75 -7.32 6.20 6.69
CA ASN A 75 -6.42 6.02 7.82
C ASN A 75 -5.13 6.86 7.65
N PHE A 76 -5.30 8.16 7.60
CA PHE A 76 -4.19 9.07 7.43
C PHE A 76 -4.42 10.34 8.23
N ALA A 77 -3.50 10.67 9.12
CA ALA A 77 -3.53 11.94 9.85
C ALA A 77 -2.73 13.00 9.07
N ILE A 78 -3.36 14.13 8.76
CA ILE A 78 -2.70 15.26 8.09
C ILE A 78 -2.06 16.15 9.15
N ILE A 79 -0.92 15.70 9.66
CA ILE A 79 -0.10 16.44 10.64
C ILE A 79 1.34 16.52 10.14
N PRO A 80 2.10 17.59 10.48
CA PRO A 80 3.49 17.74 10.05
C PRO A 80 4.41 16.56 10.44
N GLU A 81 4.14 15.92 11.57
CA GLU A 81 4.93 14.84 12.14
C GLU A 81 4.73 13.48 11.44
N MET A 82 3.68 13.33 10.64
CA MET A 82 3.31 12.04 10.04
C MET A 82 4.42 11.43 9.19
N GLN A 83 5.20 12.25 8.48
CA GLN A 83 6.32 11.76 7.68
C GLN A 83 7.41 11.14 8.56
N ALA A 84 7.74 11.76 9.69
CA ALA A 84 8.73 11.23 10.62
C ALA A 84 8.25 9.92 11.26
N ILE A 85 6.98 9.85 11.65
CA ILE A 85 6.34 8.65 12.19
C ILE A 85 6.40 7.50 11.17
N ASN A 86 5.97 7.76 9.93
CA ASN A 86 5.95 6.73 8.88
C ASN A 86 7.34 6.27 8.48
N ASN A 87 8.33 7.17 8.42
CA ASN A 87 9.71 6.80 8.12
C ASN A 87 10.28 5.86 9.18
N TYR A 88 10.04 6.15 10.46
CA TYR A 88 10.49 5.30 11.55
C TYR A 88 9.79 3.94 11.52
N LEU A 89 8.46 3.92 11.37
CA LEU A 89 7.70 2.68 11.22
C LEU A 89 8.23 1.82 10.07
N GLY A 90 8.48 2.43 8.91
CA GLY A 90 9.03 1.72 7.74
C GLY A 90 10.39 1.09 8.02
N GLN A 91 11.26 1.77 8.78
CA GLN A 91 12.56 1.22 9.20
C GLN A 91 12.40 0.00 10.14
N GLN A 92 11.46 0.06 11.10
CA GLN A 92 11.19 -1.05 12.00
C GLN A 92 10.60 -2.26 11.25
N ILE A 93 9.66 -2.02 10.32
CA ILE A 93 9.11 -3.08 9.46
C ILE A 93 10.21 -3.73 8.62
N ALA A 94 11.08 -2.93 8.00
CA ALA A 94 12.21 -3.45 7.23
C ALA A 94 13.18 -4.29 8.10
N ALA A 95 13.42 -3.90 9.35
CA ALA A 95 14.22 -4.66 10.29
C ALA A 95 13.56 -6.01 10.64
N ALA A 96 12.24 -6.03 10.86
CA ALA A 96 11.51 -7.26 11.11
C ALA A 96 11.52 -8.20 9.88
N LEU A 97 11.29 -7.67 8.69
CA LEU A 97 11.32 -8.45 7.44
C LEU A 97 12.69 -9.06 7.14
N THR A 98 13.76 -8.42 7.59
CA THR A 98 15.15 -8.94 7.46
C THR A 98 15.60 -9.80 8.63
N GLY A 99 14.70 -10.11 9.58
CA GLY A 99 14.98 -10.98 10.73
C GLY A 99 15.85 -10.36 11.82
N LYS A 100 16.04 -9.03 11.82
CA LYS A 100 16.84 -8.32 12.83
C LYS A 100 16.10 -8.11 14.16
N MET A 101 14.78 -8.19 14.13
CA MET A 101 13.89 -8.11 15.28
C MET A 101 12.59 -8.85 14.99
N THR A 102 11.80 -9.14 16.00
CA THR A 102 10.45 -9.70 15.86
C THR A 102 9.46 -8.65 15.38
N VAL A 103 8.33 -9.10 14.83
CA VAL A 103 7.22 -8.20 14.44
C VAL A 103 6.70 -7.40 15.65
N ALA A 104 6.58 -8.05 16.82
CA ALA A 104 6.12 -7.39 18.04
C ALA A 104 7.08 -6.27 18.46
N GLU A 105 8.39 -6.54 18.56
CA GLU A 105 9.40 -5.53 18.89
C GLU A 105 9.39 -4.36 17.89
N ALA A 106 9.20 -4.63 16.60
CA ALA A 106 9.14 -3.60 15.56
C ALA A 106 7.92 -2.68 15.76
N LEU A 107 6.76 -3.25 16.03
CA LEU A 107 5.51 -2.49 16.22
C LEU A 107 5.53 -1.72 17.55
N ASP A 108 6.01 -2.32 18.63
CA ASP A 108 6.12 -1.67 19.94
C ASP A 108 7.10 -0.48 19.87
N SER A 109 8.26 -0.67 19.25
CA SER A 109 9.24 0.41 19.03
C SER A 109 8.65 1.56 18.20
N ALA A 110 7.90 1.23 17.15
CA ALA A 110 7.24 2.24 16.32
C ALA A 110 6.15 3.00 17.08
N ALA A 111 5.36 2.32 17.90
CA ALA A 111 4.33 2.92 18.75
C ALA A 111 4.95 3.87 19.79
N GLU A 112 5.98 3.43 20.53
CA GLU A 112 6.69 4.29 21.49
C GLU A 112 7.30 5.54 20.86
N ASN A 113 7.88 5.41 19.66
CA ASN A 113 8.43 6.56 18.93
C ASN A 113 7.33 7.53 18.49
N SER A 114 6.19 7.00 18.03
CA SER A 114 5.03 7.79 17.66
C SER A 114 4.50 8.59 18.85
N ASP A 115 4.37 7.95 20.02
CA ASP A 115 3.96 8.60 21.27
C ASP A 115 4.91 9.73 21.67
N LYS A 116 6.22 9.51 21.59
CA LYS A 116 7.23 10.56 21.87
C LYS A 116 7.08 11.76 20.93
N ILE A 117 6.88 11.51 19.63
CA ILE A 117 6.67 12.57 18.64
C ILE A 117 5.37 13.33 18.93
N MET A 118 4.27 12.61 19.19
CA MET A 118 2.96 13.21 19.45
C MET A 118 2.92 14.01 20.77
N LYS A 119 3.60 13.53 21.80
CA LYS A 119 3.79 14.28 23.07
C LYS A 119 4.59 15.56 22.83
N LYS A 120 5.72 15.48 22.12
CA LYS A 120 6.55 16.64 21.80
C LYS A 120 5.80 17.69 20.99
N ALA A 121 4.92 17.26 20.09
CA ALA A 121 4.07 18.12 19.28
C ALA A 121 2.84 18.68 20.04
N GLY A 122 2.56 18.17 21.26
CA GLY A 122 1.44 18.63 22.09
C GLY A 122 0.07 18.04 21.76
N TYR A 123 0.02 16.99 20.95
CA TYR A 123 -1.25 16.32 20.60
C TYR A 123 -1.76 15.40 21.71
N ILE A 124 -0.85 14.81 22.47
CA ILE A 124 -1.16 13.94 23.61
C ILE A 124 -0.35 14.34 24.85
N LYS A 125 -0.85 14.01 26.04
CA LYS A 125 -0.22 14.32 27.34
C LYS A 125 0.73 13.22 27.81
#